data_04b19dacd512a327fa488b9fde8c78ef
#
_entry.id   04b19dacd512a327fa488b9fde8c78ef
#
_cell.length_a   1.000
_cell.length_b   1.000
_cell.length_c   1.000
_cell.angle_alpha   90.00
_cell.angle_beta   90.00
_cell.angle_gamma   90.00
#
_symmetry.space_group_name_H-M   'P 1'
#
loop_
_entity.id
_entity.type
_entity.pdbx_description
1 polymer ?
#
loop_
_entity_poly.entity_id
_entity_poly.type
_entity_poly.pdbx_seq_one_letter_code
_entity_poly.pdbx_strand_id
1 'polypeptide(L)'
;MDLVRERELNYKINIVRDEMDFQLLTVEFEAVDYSKIHAEIVVKKVNNKGFILEFPDYEEVPRGFLGLMNYYALGYSGATLHIRGDRGRSENRQPASIYFPFLNNNSDEELYYNYVYQDGIDFVNILKREFPNLEVNVVAKGQGAAIGIVVSAVGESVDRLFISNVQNFDFKYIFDNDLDVGVYDGIREYARNYPKREDYLLTRLKEIDILKYAEIADAKVHFGYSKLDKKNSILNKKLESVFKRKEVTVFECEEENLHVKLLEKWLKNSMEPNVGK
;
A
#
# COMPACT_ATOMS: atom_id res chain seq x y z
N MET A 1 -1.95 16.65 8.14
CA MET A 1 -1.31 15.82 9.21
C MET A 1 0.12 15.49 8.80
N ASP A 2 1.09 15.69 9.69
CA ASP A 2 2.43 15.20 9.44
C ASP A 2 2.48 13.71 9.79
N LEU A 3 2.89 12.89 8.85
CA LEU A 3 3.08 11.46 9.09
C LEU A 3 4.27 11.25 10.03
N VAL A 4 4.10 10.44 11.04
CA VAL A 4 5.12 10.20 12.06
C VAL A 4 5.64 8.77 11.97
N ARG A 5 6.96 8.62 11.97
CA ARG A 5 7.62 7.33 11.93
C ARG A 5 7.38 6.53 13.22
N GLU A 6 7.48 7.19 14.36
CA GLU A 6 7.34 6.57 15.66
C GLU A 6 6.29 7.30 16.49
N ARG A 7 5.36 6.53 17.05
CA ARG A 7 4.42 6.97 18.07
C ARG A 7 4.16 5.84 19.06
N GLU A 8 3.64 6.15 20.22
CA GLU A 8 3.14 5.14 21.13
C GLU A 8 1.89 4.48 20.52
N LEU A 9 1.96 3.16 20.34
CA LEU A 9 0.90 2.38 19.72
C LEU A 9 0.17 1.56 20.78
N ASN A 10 -1.14 1.77 20.86
CA ASN A 10 -2.04 0.92 21.63
C ASN A 10 -2.56 -0.19 20.71
N TYR A 11 -2.07 -1.42 20.88
CA TYR A 11 -2.45 -2.55 20.04
C TYR A 11 -2.58 -3.85 20.85
N LYS A 12 -3.33 -4.78 20.27
CA LYS A 12 -3.54 -6.12 20.80
C LYS A 12 -3.33 -7.15 19.70
N ILE A 13 -2.58 -8.21 20.04
CA ILE A 13 -2.42 -9.37 19.18
C ILE A 13 -3.17 -10.54 19.83
N ASN A 14 -4.06 -11.17 19.06
CA ASN A 14 -4.79 -12.35 19.49
C ASN A 14 -4.32 -13.55 18.65
N ILE A 15 -4.00 -14.63 19.35
CA ILE A 15 -3.69 -15.92 18.70
C ILE A 15 -5.03 -16.58 18.34
N VAL A 16 -5.31 -16.72 17.06
CA VAL A 16 -6.49 -17.41 16.54
C VAL A 16 -6.24 -18.92 16.50
N ARG A 17 -5.02 -19.29 16.10
CA ARG A 17 -4.57 -20.68 16.03
C ARG A 17 -3.07 -20.76 16.22
N ASP A 18 -2.64 -21.77 16.97
CA ASP A 18 -1.24 -22.06 17.25
C ASP A 18 -0.91 -23.52 16.90
N GLU A 19 -0.07 -23.71 15.90
CA GLU A 19 0.38 -25.01 15.43
C GLU A 19 1.91 -25.12 15.60
N MET A 20 2.48 -26.31 15.39
CA MET A 20 3.91 -26.55 15.54
C MET A 20 4.77 -25.65 14.63
N ASP A 21 4.30 -25.40 13.42
CA ASP A 21 5.07 -24.75 12.35
C ASP A 21 4.51 -23.40 11.91
N PHE A 22 3.32 -23.01 12.36
CA PHE A 22 2.73 -21.69 12.10
C PHE A 22 1.82 -21.19 13.22
N GLN A 23 1.55 -19.87 13.20
CA GLN A 23 0.49 -19.23 13.99
C GLN A 23 -0.39 -18.38 13.09
N LEU A 24 -1.69 -18.32 13.41
CA LEU A 24 -2.63 -17.36 12.88
C LEU A 24 -2.91 -16.29 13.92
N LEU A 25 -2.64 -15.04 13.59
CA LEU A 25 -2.78 -13.90 14.51
C LEU A 25 -3.72 -12.86 13.91
N THR A 26 -4.56 -12.26 14.75
CA THR A 26 -5.21 -10.99 14.41
C THR A 26 -4.57 -9.88 15.22
N VAL A 27 -4.40 -8.72 14.59
CA VAL A 27 -3.92 -7.50 15.23
C VAL A 27 -5.05 -6.48 15.20
N GLU A 28 -5.31 -5.84 16.31
CA GLU A 28 -6.16 -4.66 16.41
C GLU A 28 -5.34 -3.55 17.04
N PHE A 29 -5.30 -2.38 16.43
CA PHE A 29 -4.62 -1.21 16.98
C PHE A 29 -5.47 0.06 16.81
N GLU A 30 -5.16 1.03 17.67
CA GLU A 30 -5.84 2.31 17.67
C GLU A 30 -5.08 3.32 16.77
N ALA A 31 -5.75 3.82 15.75
CA ALA A 31 -5.23 4.85 14.86
C ALA A 31 -5.17 6.23 15.54
N VAL A 32 -4.59 7.23 14.86
CA VAL A 32 -4.45 8.60 15.38
C VAL A 32 -5.79 9.30 15.65
N ASP A 33 -6.86 8.86 15.00
CA ASP A 33 -8.24 9.35 15.18
C ASP A 33 -9.09 8.41 16.03
N TYR A 34 -8.46 7.50 16.77
CA TYR A 34 -9.11 6.47 17.60
C TYR A 34 -9.95 5.45 16.81
N SER A 35 -9.82 5.37 15.49
CA SER A 35 -10.39 4.27 14.72
C SER A 35 -9.69 2.97 15.05
N LYS A 36 -10.45 1.87 15.12
CA LYS A 36 -9.88 0.52 15.30
C LYS A 36 -9.48 -0.05 13.97
N ILE A 37 -8.21 -0.31 13.82
CA ILE A 37 -7.62 -0.86 12.61
C ILE A 37 -7.28 -2.33 12.83
N HIS A 38 -7.63 -3.16 11.85
CA HIS A 38 -7.45 -4.60 11.89
C HIS A 38 -6.42 -5.08 10.88
N ALA A 39 -5.68 -6.12 11.27
CA ALA A 39 -4.79 -6.83 10.38
C ALA A 39 -4.81 -8.33 10.69
N GLU A 40 -4.43 -9.13 9.71
CA GLU A 40 -4.28 -10.58 9.85
C GLU A 40 -2.85 -10.99 9.49
N ILE A 41 -2.31 -11.94 10.24
CA ILE A 41 -0.94 -12.42 10.09
C ILE A 41 -0.92 -13.95 10.14
N VAL A 42 -0.20 -14.55 9.19
CA VAL A 42 0.24 -15.96 9.24
C VAL A 42 1.72 -15.95 9.53
N VAL A 43 2.11 -16.35 10.72
CA VAL A 43 3.53 -16.45 11.11
C VAL A 43 4.05 -17.84 10.82
N LYS A 44 5.11 -17.94 10.03
CA LYS A 44 5.88 -19.17 9.83
C LYS A 44 6.94 -19.28 10.94
N LYS A 45 6.88 -20.34 11.74
CA LYS A 45 7.78 -20.52 12.89
C LYS A 45 9.15 -21.07 12.53
N VAL A 46 9.22 -21.87 11.47
CA VAL A 46 10.45 -22.61 11.09
C VAL A 46 10.88 -22.21 9.69
N ASN A 47 12.17 -21.95 9.52
CA ASN A 47 12.76 -21.56 8.21
C ASN A 47 12.02 -20.38 7.54
N ASN A 48 11.72 -19.36 8.32
CA ASN A 48 11.02 -18.18 7.88
C ASN A 48 11.96 -17.22 7.12
N LYS A 49 11.64 -16.94 5.87
CA LYS A 49 12.43 -16.06 4.99
C LYS A 49 12.11 -14.57 5.17
N GLY A 50 11.16 -14.21 6.05
CA GLY A 50 10.66 -12.86 6.24
C GLY A 50 9.15 -12.76 6.02
N PHE A 51 8.62 -11.54 6.06
CA PHE A 51 7.22 -11.25 5.77
C PHE A 51 7.00 -10.86 4.32
N ILE A 52 5.86 -11.29 3.80
CA ILE A 52 5.19 -10.67 2.66
C ILE A 52 3.97 -9.94 3.21
N LEU A 53 4.00 -8.62 3.14
CA LEU A 53 2.93 -7.73 3.58
C LEU A 53 2.13 -7.26 2.37
N GLU A 54 0.84 -7.48 2.39
CA GLU A 54 -0.11 -6.96 1.40
C GLU A 54 -0.85 -5.74 1.92
N PHE A 55 -0.89 -4.69 1.11
CA PHE A 55 -1.86 -3.62 1.22
C PHE A 55 -2.88 -3.78 0.08
N PRO A 56 -4.16 -4.00 0.38
CA PRO A 56 -5.19 -4.16 -0.64
C PRO A 56 -5.34 -2.91 -1.51
N ASP A 57 -5.76 -3.12 -2.76
CA ASP A 57 -6.17 -2.05 -3.64
C ASP A 57 -7.53 -1.47 -3.22
N TYR A 58 -7.90 -0.33 -3.79
CA TYR A 58 -9.20 0.31 -3.52
C TYR A 58 -10.35 -0.65 -3.86
N GLU A 59 -11.29 -0.81 -2.91
CA GLU A 59 -12.40 -1.77 -2.97
C GLU A 59 -11.99 -3.25 -3.09
N GLU A 60 -10.74 -3.58 -2.86
CA GLU A 60 -10.29 -4.97 -2.81
C GLU A 60 -10.52 -5.56 -1.42
N VAL A 61 -11.09 -6.76 -1.37
CA VAL A 61 -11.24 -7.49 -0.11
C VAL A 61 -9.88 -8.00 0.35
N PRO A 62 -9.45 -7.72 1.60
CA PRO A 62 -8.20 -8.27 2.13
C PRO A 62 -8.19 -9.80 2.05
N ARG A 63 -7.04 -10.36 1.71
CA ARG A 63 -6.90 -11.83 1.51
C ARG A 63 -7.01 -12.56 2.82
N GLY A 64 -7.45 -12.52 3.79
CA GLY A 64 -7.53 -13.31 5.01
C GLY A 64 -6.51 -14.46 5.15
N PHE A 65 -6.54 -15.17 6.24
CA PHE A 65 -5.58 -16.24 6.55
C PHE A 65 -5.39 -17.26 5.40
N LEU A 66 -6.47 -17.65 4.73
CA LEU A 66 -6.38 -18.65 3.66
C LEU A 66 -5.53 -18.16 2.49
N GLY A 67 -5.68 -16.91 2.11
CA GLY A 67 -4.85 -16.28 1.06
C GLY A 67 -3.40 -16.12 1.48
N LEU A 68 -3.16 -15.74 2.75
CA LEU A 68 -1.81 -15.57 3.30
C LEU A 68 -1.06 -16.90 3.45
N MET A 69 -1.75 -18.03 3.58
CA MET A 69 -1.13 -19.37 3.59
C MET A 69 -0.39 -19.69 2.28
N ASN A 70 -0.67 -19.01 1.18
CA ASN A 70 0.10 -19.15 -0.05
C ASN A 70 1.57 -18.69 0.16
N TYR A 71 1.79 -17.65 0.94
CA TYR A 71 3.14 -17.17 1.27
C TYR A 71 3.84 -18.12 2.25
N TYR A 72 3.12 -18.68 3.19
CA TYR A 72 3.63 -19.73 4.07
C TYR A 72 4.18 -20.92 3.26
N ALA A 73 3.46 -21.38 2.23
CA ALA A 73 3.90 -22.47 1.35
C ALA A 73 5.20 -22.13 0.61
N LEU A 74 5.48 -20.85 0.35
CA LEU A 74 6.71 -20.36 -0.28
C LEU A 74 7.86 -20.11 0.70
N GLY A 75 7.63 -20.30 2.00
CA GLY A 75 8.62 -20.13 3.06
C GLY A 75 8.60 -18.78 3.75
N TYR A 76 7.56 -17.97 3.57
CA TYR A 76 7.41 -16.65 4.18
C TYR A 76 6.27 -16.63 5.21
N SER A 77 6.32 -15.70 6.12
CA SER A 77 5.14 -15.22 6.84
C SER A 77 4.32 -14.31 5.93
N GLY A 78 3.01 -14.31 6.06
CA GLY A 78 2.10 -13.42 5.34
C GLY A 78 1.41 -12.45 6.28
N ALA A 79 1.22 -11.20 5.87
CA ALA A 79 0.44 -10.23 6.61
C ALA A 79 -0.43 -9.39 5.66
N THR A 80 -1.60 -8.94 6.14
CA THR A 80 -2.45 -8.01 5.40
C THR A 80 -3.07 -7.00 6.35
N LEU A 81 -3.10 -5.73 5.94
CA LEU A 81 -3.81 -4.66 6.63
C LEU A 81 -5.22 -4.53 6.03
N HIS A 82 -6.23 -4.41 6.86
CA HIS A 82 -7.56 -4.04 6.43
C HIS A 82 -7.63 -2.52 6.35
N ILE A 83 -7.76 -1.98 5.14
CA ILE A 83 -7.82 -0.53 4.95
C ILE A 83 -9.07 0.04 5.61
N ARG A 84 -8.93 1.18 6.32
CA ARG A 84 -10.02 1.84 7.04
C ARG A 84 -11.20 2.17 6.14
N GLY A 85 -12.42 1.82 6.57
CA GLY A 85 -13.65 2.18 5.85
C GLY A 85 -13.81 1.55 4.46
N ASP A 86 -12.92 0.64 4.07
CA ASP A 86 -12.99 -0.10 2.82
C ASP A 86 -13.60 -1.50 3.06
N ARG A 87 -13.33 -2.48 2.22
CA ARG A 87 -13.93 -3.84 2.22
C ARG A 87 -13.50 -4.75 3.39
N GLY A 88 -12.70 -4.24 4.32
CA GLY A 88 -12.18 -4.98 5.46
C GLY A 88 -12.99 -4.80 6.75
N ARG A 89 -12.31 -5.01 7.90
CA ARG A 89 -12.89 -4.91 9.25
C ARG A 89 -12.51 -3.61 9.97
N SER A 90 -11.62 -2.80 9.39
CA SER A 90 -11.15 -1.58 10.02
C SER A 90 -12.22 -0.50 10.02
N GLU A 91 -12.36 0.19 11.15
CA GLU A 91 -13.24 1.34 11.28
C GLU A 91 -12.69 2.54 10.50
N ASN A 92 -13.56 3.46 10.15
CA ASN A 92 -13.21 4.82 9.76
C ASN A 92 -14.13 5.80 10.47
N ARG A 93 -13.60 6.51 11.45
CA ARG A 93 -14.36 7.51 12.22
C ARG A 93 -14.40 8.86 11.54
N GLN A 94 -13.64 9.03 10.46
CA GLN A 94 -13.70 10.27 9.70
C GLN A 94 -15.04 10.39 8.96
N PRO A 95 -15.62 11.60 8.90
CA PRO A 95 -16.86 11.82 8.15
C PRO A 95 -16.68 11.40 6.69
N ALA A 96 -17.53 10.49 6.23
CA ALA A 96 -17.52 10.08 4.83
C ALA A 96 -18.04 11.24 3.95
N SER A 97 -17.25 11.62 2.95
CA SER A 97 -17.70 12.49 1.88
C SER A 97 -18.36 11.67 0.77
N ILE A 98 -19.28 12.27 0.02
CA ILE A 98 -19.74 11.69 -1.26
C ILE A 98 -18.60 11.60 -2.28
N TYR A 99 -17.53 12.34 -2.05
CA TYR A 99 -16.30 12.33 -2.87
C TYR A 99 -15.21 11.46 -2.26
N PHE A 100 -15.60 10.54 -1.36
CA PHE A 100 -14.71 9.52 -0.84
C PHE A 100 -13.99 8.77 -1.99
N PRO A 101 -12.71 8.37 -1.85
CA PRO A 101 -11.96 8.37 -0.58
C PRO A 101 -11.05 9.59 -0.35
N PHE A 102 -11.05 10.58 -1.20
CA PHE A 102 -10.04 11.64 -1.16
C PHE A 102 -10.38 12.81 -0.25
N LEU A 103 -11.65 13.13 -0.14
CA LEU A 103 -12.12 14.31 0.58
C LEU A 103 -12.98 13.93 1.78
N ASN A 104 -12.78 14.63 2.89
CA ASN A 104 -13.71 14.65 4.01
C ASN A 104 -14.82 15.71 3.79
N ASN A 105 -15.92 15.63 4.54
CA ASN A 105 -17.03 16.57 4.40
C ASN A 105 -16.66 18.02 4.76
N ASN A 106 -15.67 18.22 5.63
CA ASN A 106 -15.19 19.53 6.03
C ASN A 106 -13.90 19.88 5.28
N SER A 107 -13.87 21.05 4.67
CA SER A 107 -12.76 21.50 3.81
C SER A 107 -11.43 21.67 4.53
N ASP A 108 -11.45 21.83 5.86
CA ASP A 108 -10.26 22.12 6.67
C ASP A 108 -9.73 20.90 7.42
N GLU A 109 -10.40 19.74 7.29
CA GLU A 109 -9.97 18.50 7.92
C GLU A 109 -8.90 17.76 7.09
N GLU A 110 -8.21 16.83 7.75
CA GLU A 110 -7.23 15.95 7.11
C GLU A 110 -7.85 15.12 5.98
N LEU A 111 -7.08 14.87 4.94
CA LEU A 111 -7.52 13.99 3.87
C LEU A 111 -7.51 12.53 4.32
N TYR A 112 -8.45 11.75 3.82
CA TYR A 112 -8.58 10.32 4.12
C TYR A 112 -7.24 9.55 3.97
N TYR A 113 -6.50 9.80 2.90
CA TYR A 113 -5.23 9.10 2.66
C TYR A 113 -4.11 9.45 3.65
N ASN A 114 -4.16 10.59 4.35
CA ASN A 114 -3.22 10.85 5.43
C ASN A 114 -3.39 9.84 6.56
N TYR A 115 -4.64 9.50 6.90
CA TYR A 115 -4.94 8.46 7.89
C TYR A 115 -4.55 7.06 7.39
N VAL A 116 -4.85 6.74 6.13
CA VAL A 116 -4.51 5.44 5.52
C VAL A 116 -3.00 5.22 5.52
N TYR A 117 -2.23 6.24 5.17
CA TYR A 117 -0.76 6.16 5.18
C TYR A 117 -0.22 5.98 6.60
N GLN A 118 -0.77 6.70 7.58
CA GLN A 118 -0.35 6.53 8.97
C GLN A 118 -0.68 5.13 9.50
N ASP A 119 -1.85 4.58 9.17
CA ASP A 119 -2.20 3.21 9.54
C ASP A 119 -1.22 2.17 8.97
N GLY A 120 -0.79 2.38 7.73
CA GLY A 120 0.23 1.54 7.10
C GLY A 120 1.59 1.61 7.82
N ILE A 121 2.03 2.83 8.20
CA ILE A 121 3.26 3.06 8.97
C ILE A 121 3.16 2.36 10.32
N ASP A 122 2.05 2.56 11.03
CA ASP A 122 1.82 1.99 12.35
C ASP A 122 1.83 0.46 12.33
N PHE A 123 1.21 -0.14 11.30
CA PHE A 123 1.20 -1.59 11.17
C PHE A 123 2.59 -2.18 10.90
N VAL A 124 3.40 -1.55 10.05
CA VAL A 124 4.78 -2.00 9.84
C VAL A 124 5.61 -1.84 11.10
N ASN A 125 5.42 -0.75 11.87
CA ASN A 125 6.08 -0.57 13.15
C ASN A 125 5.70 -1.68 14.15
N ILE A 126 4.44 -2.10 14.19
CA ILE A 126 4.00 -3.25 14.99
C ILE A 126 4.70 -4.54 14.53
N LEU A 127 4.72 -4.82 13.22
CA LEU A 127 5.41 -5.99 12.68
C LEU A 127 6.89 -6.02 13.06
N LYS A 128 7.59 -4.90 12.92
CA LYS A 128 9.03 -4.80 13.26
C LYS A 128 9.29 -4.90 14.77
N ARG A 129 8.38 -4.40 15.59
CA ARG A 129 8.48 -4.53 17.06
C ARG A 129 8.31 -5.98 17.51
N GLU A 130 7.31 -6.68 16.97
CA GLU A 130 7.00 -8.06 17.35
C GLU A 130 7.93 -9.08 16.69
N PHE A 131 8.45 -8.76 15.50
CA PHE A 131 9.30 -9.64 14.69
C PHE A 131 10.56 -8.91 14.17
N PRO A 132 11.43 -8.41 15.07
CA PRO A 132 12.51 -7.47 14.70
C PRO A 132 13.56 -8.04 13.76
N ASN A 133 13.71 -9.36 13.69
CA ASN A 133 14.72 -10.03 12.88
C ASN A 133 14.22 -10.46 11.50
N LEU A 134 12.98 -10.17 11.15
CA LEU A 134 12.40 -10.56 9.87
C LEU A 134 12.37 -9.40 8.89
N GLU A 135 12.82 -9.67 7.66
CA GLU A 135 12.62 -8.74 6.55
C GLU A 135 11.13 -8.52 6.29
N VAL A 136 10.75 -7.31 5.89
CA VAL A 136 9.39 -6.98 5.45
C VAL A 136 9.43 -6.61 3.97
N ASN A 137 8.80 -7.44 3.16
CA ASN A 137 8.64 -7.23 1.73
C ASN A 137 7.18 -6.88 1.45
N VAL A 138 6.92 -5.74 0.83
CA VAL A 138 5.57 -5.29 0.48
C VAL A 138 5.23 -5.73 -0.93
N VAL A 139 4.03 -6.28 -1.09
CA VAL A 139 3.44 -6.64 -2.38
C VAL A 139 2.12 -5.89 -2.52
N ALA A 140 2.01 -5.02 -3.50
CA ALA A 140 0.83 -4.16 -3.63
C ALA A 140 0.60 -3.62 -5.06
N LYS A 141 -0.64 -3.23 -5.33
CA LYS A 141 -1.06 -2.51 -6.53
C LYS A 141 -1.97 -1.34 -6.15
N GLY A 142 -2.21 -0.44 -7.09
CA GLY A 142 -3.16 0.68 -6.93
C GLY A 142 -2.88 1.53 -5.69
N GLN A 143 -3.91 1.72 -4.85
CA GLN A 143 -3.76 2.43 -3.57
C GLN A 143 -2.80 1.71 -2.61
N GLY A 144 -2.80 0.38 -2.60
CA GLY A 144 -1.90 -0.40 -1.77
C GLY A 144 -0.44 -0.14 -2.10
N ALA A 145 -0.12 0.04 -3.39
CA ALA A 145 1.21 0.43 -3.84
C ALA A 145 1.60 1.83 -3.33
N ALA A 146 0.66 2.78 -3.35
CA ALA A 146 0.88 4.11 -2.79
C ALA A 146 1.18 4.04 -1.28
N ILE A 147 0.41 3.24 -0.51
CA ILE A 147 0.68 2.99 0.91
C ILE A 147 2.08 2.42 1.09
N GLY A 148 2.45 1.38 0.33
CA GLY A 148 3.76 0.74 0.40
C GLY A 148 4.92 1.72 0.17
N ILE A 149 4.80 2.63 -0.81
CA ILE A 149 5.79 3.69 -1.08
C ILE A 149 5.92 4.62 0.12
N VAL A 150 4.81 5.11 0.68
CA VAL A 150 4.84 6.02 1.83
C VAL A 150 5.44 5.33 3.05
N VAL A 151 5.05 4.10 3.33
CA VAL A 151 5.59 3.33 4.46
C VAL A 151 7.09 3.11 4.32
N SER A 152 7.59 2.82 3.11
CA SER A 152 9.02 2.65 2.87
C SER A 152 9.83 3.94 2.99
N ALA A 153 9.18 5.09 2.93
CA ALA A 153 9.82 6.40 3.04
C ALA A 153 9.82 6.95 4.48
N VAL A 154 8.74 6.71 5.22
CA VAL A 154 8.50 7.32 6.54
C VAL A 154 8.54 6.29 7.66
N GLY A 155 8.09 5.06 7.43
CA GLY A 155 8.01 4.01 8.44
C GLY A 155 9.35 3.38 8.81
N GLU A 156 9.29 2.27 9.54
CA GLU A 156 10.42 1.36 9.75
C GLU A 156 10.83 0.71 8.43
N SER A 157 12.03 0.10 8.40
CA SER A 157 12.60 -0.46 7.18
C SER A 157 11.67 -1.47 6.49
N VAL A 158 11.24 -1.13 5.29
CA VAL A 158 10.73 -2.06 4.30
C VAL A 158 11.89 -2.45 3.38
N ASP A 159 12.14 -3.74 3.24
CA ASP A 159 13.32 -4.21 2.51
C ASP A 159 13.11 -4.15 1.00
N ARG A 160 11.92 -4.57 0.53
CA ARG A 160 11.56 -4.58 -0.89
C ARG A 160 10.11 -4.18 -1.10
N LEU A 161 9.86 -3.47 -2.22
CA LEU A 161 8.53 -3.17 -2.74
C LEU A 161 8.34 -3.87 -4.08
N PHE A 162 7.27 -4.64 -4.21
CA PHE A 162 6.80 -5.25 -5.46
C PHE A 162 5.49 -4.58 -5.84
N ILE A 163 5.54 -3.59 -6.71
CA ILE A 163 4.42 -2.69 -6.98
C ILE A 163 4.09 -2.56 -8.46
N SER A 164 2.81 -2.37 -8.72
CA SER A 164 2.26 -2.13 -10.06
C SER A 164 1.03 -1.23 -9.99
N ASN A 165 0.60 -0.65 -11.09
CA ASN A 165 -0.62 0.15 -11.22
C ASN A 165 -0.74 1.22 -10.13
N VAL A 166 0.35 1.92 -9.82
CA VAL A 166 0.46 2.83 -8.68
C VAL A 166 -0.49 4.02 -8.85
N GLN A 167 -1.17 4.40 -7.78
CA GLN A 167 -2.11 5.52 -7.72
C GLN A 167 -1.61 6.64 -6.79
N ASN A 168 -2.40 7.71 -6.68
CA ASN A 168 -2.20 8.84 -5.76
C ASN A 168 -0.95 9.68 -6.02
N PHE A 169 -0.65 9.97 -7.28
CA PHE A 169 0.41 10.93 -7.62
C PHE A 169 0.08 11.72 -8.88
N ASP A 170 0.72 12.89 -9.00
CA ASP A 170 0.57 13.81 -10.13
C ASP A 170 -0.89 14.10 -10.50
N PHE A 171 -1.68 14.44 -9.50
CA PHE A 171 -3.12 14.70 -9.67
C PHE A 171 -3.39 15.76 -10.73
N LYS A 172 -2.52 16.77 -10.87
CA LYS A 172 -2.68 17.77 -11.91
C LYS A 172 -2.64 17.15 -13.31
N TYR A 173 -1.68 16.25 -13.56
CA TYR A 173 -1.61 15.55 -14.84
C TYR A 173 -2.85 14.70 -15.10
N ILE A 174 -3.37 14.02 -14.07
CA ILE A 174 -4.60 13.21 -14.15
C ILE A 174 -5.79 14.08 -14.56
N PHE A 175 -5.94 15.26 -13.95
CA PHE A 175 -7.03 16.19 -14.27
C PHE A 175 -6.87 16.80 -15.67
N ASP A 176 -5.68 17.33 -16.00
CA ASP A 176 -5.41 18.00 -17.28
C ASP A 176 -5.60 17.05 -18.48
N ASN A 177 -5.44 15.75 -18.30
CA ASN A 177 -5.55 14.74 -19.36
C ASN A 177 -6.81 13.86 -19.25
N ASP A 178 -7.72 14.17 -18.33
CA ASP A 178 -8.97 13.42 -18.09
C ASP A 178 -8.75 11.89 -18.05
N LEU A 179 -7.71 11.47 -17.32
CA LEU A 179 -7.37 10.06 -17.22
C LEU A 179 -8.49 9.31 -16.51
N ASP A 180 -9.07 8.35 -17.20
CA ASP A 180 -10.17 7.54 -16.72
C ASP A 180 -9.65 6.45 -15.77
N VAL A 181 -9.54 6.80 -14.51
CA VAL A 181 -9.26 5.87 -13.42
C VAL A 181 -10.41 6.01 -12.43
N GLY A 182 -11.25 4.99 -12.32
CA GLY A 182 -12.50 5.03 -11.56
C GLY A 182 -12.37 5.55 -10.13
N VAL A 183 -11.24 5.27 -9.46
CA VAL A 183 -10.97 5.78 -8.11
C VAL A 183 -10.97 7.32 -8.03
N TYR A 184 -10.72 8.03 -9.13
CA TYR A 184 -10.69 9.50 -9.20
C TYR A 184 -12.02 10.13 -9.64
N ASP A 185 -13.05 9.35 -9.95
CA ASP A 185 -14.32 9.87 -10.44
C ASP A 185 -14.97 10.85 -9.46
N GLY A 186 -14.97 10.53 -8.17
CA GLY A 186 -15.50 11.42 -7.13
C GLY A 186 -14.78 12.77 -7.07
N ILE A 187 -13.44 12.78 -7.23
CA ILE A 187 -12.67 14.03 -7.25
C ILE A 187 -13.00 14.85 -8.50
N ARG A 188 -13.08 14.21 -9.66
CA ARG A 188 -13.43 14.88 -10.90
C ARG A 188 -14.85 15.45 -10.86
N GLU A 189 -15.79 14.73 -10.29
CA GLU A 189 -17.13 15.21 -10.04
C GLU A 189 -17.13 16.46 -9.14
N TYR A 190 -16.33 16.43 -8.06
CA TYR A 190 -16.16 17.60 -7.21
C TYR A 190 -15.63 18.81 -8.00
N ALA A 191 -14.57 18.64 -8.80
CA ALA A 191 -14.00 19.72 -9.59
C ALA A 191 -15.00 20.29 -10.60
N ARG A 192 -15.81 19.45 -11.26
CA ARG A 192 -16.89 19.88 -12.17
C ARG A 192 -17.99 20.66 -11.44
N ASN A 193 -18.39 20.23 -10.25
CA ASN A 193 -19.43 20.88 -9.47
C ASN A 193 -18.94 22.18 -8.80
N TYR A 194 -17.65 22.29 -8.54
CA TYR A 194 -17.03 23.44 -7.86
C TYR A 194 -15.81 24.00 -8.62
N PRO A 195 -15.96 24.48 -9.88
CA PRO A 195 -14.82 24.85 -10.73
C PRO A 195 -13.94 25.96 -10.13
N LYS A 196 -14.53 26.84 -9.31
CA LYS A 196 -13.75 27.89 -8.60
C LYS A 196 -12.87 27.36 -7.46
N ARG A 197 -13.01 26.07 -7.09
CA ARG A 197 -12.25 25.39 -6.04
C ARG A 197 -11.21 24.43 -6.59
N GLU A 198 -11.03 24.34 -7.89
CA GLU A 198 -10.10 23.39 -8.50
C GLU A 198 -8.65 23.59 -8.02
N ASP A 199 -8.15 24.84 -8.03
CA ASP A 199 -6.81 25.15 -7.53
C ASP A 199 -6.63 24.80 -6.04
N TYR A 200 -7.67 25.05 -5.24
CA TYR A 200 -7.68 24.67 -3.83
C TYR A 200 -7.62 23.15 -3.69
N LEU A 201 -8.45 22.42 -4.44
CA LEU A 201 -8.47 20.97 -4.44
C LEU A 201 -7.09 20.39 -4.82
N LEU A 202 -6.51 20.85 -5.92
CA LEU A 202 -5.17 20.40 -6.37
C LEU A 202 -4.09 20.70 -5.34
N THR A 203 -4.20 21.82 -4.61
CA THR A 203 -3.27 22.14 -3.53
C THR A 203 -3.39 21.15 -2.38
N ARG A 204 -4.62 20.79 -1.99
CA ARG A 204 -4.86 19.79 -0.95
C ARG A 204 -4.37 18.40 -1.36
N LEU A 205 -4.64 17.98 -2.60
CA LEU A 205 -4.20 16.67 -3.10
C LEU A 205 -2.67 16.49 -3.13
N LYS A 206 -1.89 17.59 -3.18
CA LYS A 206 -0.43 17.52 -3.01
C LYS A 206 0.01 16.97 -1.64
N GLU A 207 -0.85 17.08 -0.63
CA GLU A 207 -0.54 16.55 0.71
C GLU A 207 -0.44 15.02 0.71
N ILE A 208 -1.20 14.36 -0.17
CA ILE A 208 -1.24 12.90 -0.31
C ILE A 208 -0.51 12.39 -1.55
N ASP A 209 0.09 13.26 -2.34
CA ASP A 209 0.87 12.89 -3.53
C ASP A 209 2.12 12.11 -3.12
N ILE A 210 2.24 10.88 -3.64
CA ILE A 210 3.29 9.96 -3.23
C ILE A 210 4.64 10.21 -3.91
N LEU A 211 4.73 11.09 -4.89
CA LEU A 211 6.02 11.37 -5.56
C LEU A 211 7.10 11.83 -4.58
N LYS A 212 6.74 12.70 -3.63
CA LYS A 212 7.66 13.18 -2.58
C LYS A 212 8.20 12.04 -1.70
N TYR A 213 7.41 11.01 -1.49
CA TYR A 213 7.81 9.83 -0.72
C TYR A 213 8.64 8.87 -1.58
N ALA A 214 8.29 8.69 -2.86
CA ALA A 214 9.05 7.86 -3.78
C ALA A 214 10.51 8.33 -3.94
N GLU A 215 10.76 9.64 -3.88
CA GLU A 215 12.10 10.22 -3.94
C GLU A 215 12.99 9.85 -2.74
N ILE A 216 12.41 9.58 -1.58
CA ILE A 216 13.15 9.30 -0.33
C ILE A 216 13.03 7.86 0.14
N ALA A 217 12.22 7.05 -0.53
CA ALA A 217 12.05 5.63 -0.21
C ALA A 217 13.38 4.86 -0.34
N ASP A 218 13.75 4.12 0.70
CA ASP A 218 15.02 3.37 0.75
C ASP A 218 14.88 1.91 0.33
N ALA A 219 13.67 1.38 0.28
CA ALA A 219 13.40 0.02 -0.17
C ALA A 219 13.92 -0.25 -1.59
N LYS A 220 14.31 -1.50 -1.88
CA LYS A 220 14.53 -1.92 -3.25
C LYS A 220 13.18 -2.08 -3.95
N VAL A 221 12.90 -1.23 -4.94
CA VAL A 221 11.63 -1.20 -5.65
C VAL A 221 11.68 -2.09 -6.89
N HIS A 222 10.79 -3.08 -6.94
CA HIS A 222 10.49 -3.85 -8.14
C HIS A 222 9.19 -3.29 -8.74
N PHE A 223 9.33 -2.45 -9.75
CA PHE A 223 8.22 -1.74 -10.37
C PHE A 223 7.85 -2.39 -11.70
N GLY A 224 6.58 -2.81 -11.80
CA GLY A 224 6.03 -3.38 -13.01
C GLY A 224 4.98 -2.49 -13.65
N TYR A 225 5.05 -2.29 -14.98
CA TYR A 225 3.97 -1.66 -15.73
C TYR A 225 3.79 -2.26 -17.11
N SER A 226 2.59 -2.06 -17.68
CA SER A 226 2.24 -2.60 -18.99
C SER A 226 2.67 -1.65 -20.11
N LYS A 227 3.30 -2.20 -21.15
CA LYS A 227 3.57 -1.49 -22.40
C LYS A 227 2.30 -1.15 -23.17
N LEU A 228 1.23 -1.90 -22.93
CA LEU A 228 -0.07 -1.69 -23.58
C LEU A 228 -0.85 -0.52 -22.95
N ASP A 229 -0.53 -0.17 -21.71
CA ASP A 229 -1.11 0.98 -21.02
C ASP A 229 -0.50 2.30 -21.52
N LYS A 230 -1.05 2.77 -22.64
CA LYS A 230 -0.61 4.05 -23.22
C LYS A 230 -1.07 5.26 -22.42
N LYS A 231 -2.20 5.15 -21.72
CA LYS A 231 -2.79 6.25 -20.94
C LYS A 231 -1.88 6.64 -19.77
N ASN A 232 -1.41 5.65 -19.02
CA ASN A 232 -0.57 5.87 -17.85
C ASN A 232 0.94 5.83 -18.14
N SER A 233 1.33 5.70 -19.41
CA SER A 233 2.75 5.55 -19.77
C SER A 233 3.64 6.71 -19.30
N ILE A 234 3.13 7.95 -19.32
CA ILE A 234 3.84 9.14 -18.85
C ILE A 234 3.96 9.13 -17.32
N LEU A 235 2.85 8.80 -16.62
CA LEU A 235 2.84 8.66 -15.17
C LEU A 235 3.81 7.57 -14.70
N ASN A 236 3.78 6.39 -15.34
CA ASN A 236 4.68 5.29 -15.02
C ASN A 236 6.15 5.67 -15.18
N LYS A 237 6.52 6.36 -16.28
CA LYS A 237 7.89 6.86 -16.49
C LYS A 237 8.29 7.93 -15.48
N LYS A 238 7.37 8.81 -15.11
CA LYS A 238 7.60 9.83 -14.09
C LYS A 238 7.91 9.16 -12.75
N LEU A 239 7.08 8.21 -12.32
CA LEU A 239 7.29 7.46 -11.08
C LEU A 239 8.59 6.65 -11.14
N GLU A 240 8.86 5.96 -12.25
CA GLU A 240 10.12 5.25 -12.46
C GLU A 240 11.33 6.15 -12.24
N SER A 241 11.28 7.40 -12.75
CA SER A 241 12.42 8.31 -12.71
C SER A 241 12.84 8.72 -11.30
N VAL A 242 11.93 8.73 -10.33
CA VAL A 242 12.19 9.23 -8.96
C VAL A 242 12.74 8.17 -8.01
N PHE A 243 12.48 6.88 -8.23
CA PHE A 243 13.00 5.84 -7.35
C PHE A 243 14.54 5.74 -7.45
N LYS A 244 15.20 5.74 -6.31
CA LYS A 244 16.68 5.63 -6.21
C LYS A 244 17.19 4.21 -6.46
N ARG A 245 16.54 3.21 -5.87
CA ARG A 245 16.92 1.79 -5.92
C ARG A 245 15.79 1.00 -6.58
N LYS A 246 15.88 0.81 -7.90
CA LYS A 246 14.78 0.20 -8.67
C LYS A 246 15.23 -0.91 -9.58
N GLU A 247 14.32 -1.86 -9.80
CA GLU A 247 14.32 -2.81 -10.90
C GLU A 247 12.98 -2.68 -11.62
N VAL A 248 13.01 -2.25 -12.87
CA VAL A 248 11.81 -2.02 -13.66
C VAL A 248 11.57 -3.17 -14.60
N THR A 249 10.34 -3.64 -14.68
CA THR A 249 9.92 -4.65 -15.64
C THR A 249 8.74 -4.13 -16.45
N VAL A 250 8.93 -4.03 -17.76
CA VAL A 250 7.86 -3.68 -18.69
C VAL A 250 7.28 -4.97 -19.27
N PHE A 251 5.97 -5.13 -19.12
CA PHE A 251 5.26 -6.32 -19.58
C PHE A 251 4.43 -6.02 -20.83
N GLU A 252 4.29 -7.01 -21.71
CA GLU A 252 3.32 -6.99 -22.82
C GLU A 252 2.09 -7.80 -22.39
N CYS A 253 1.26 -7.22 -21.54
CA CYS A 253 0.04 -7.85 -21.05
C CYS A 253 -1.00 -6.78 -20.70
N GLU A 254 -2.26 -7.19 -20.63
CA GLU A 254 -3.33 -6.35 -20.09
C GLU A 254 -3.04 -6.00 -18.63
N GLU A 255 -3.54 -4.85 -18.20
CA GLU A 255 -3.31 -4.29 -16.87
C GLU A 255 -3.76 -5.24 -15.75
N GLU A 256 -4.87 -5.93 -15.94
CA GLU A 256 -5.44 -6.90 -15.00
C GLU A 256 -4.46 -8.03 -14.64
N ASN A 257 -3.61 -8.43 -15.59
CA ASN A 257 -2.64 -9.51 -15.41
C ASN A 257 -1.26 -9.06 -14.94
N LEU A 258 -1.03 -7.74 -14.91
CA LEU A 258 0.28 -7.17 -14.66
C LEU A 258 0.85 -7.56 -13.31
N HIS A 259 0.06 -7.40 -12.27
CA HIS A 259 0.49 -7.68 -10.89
C HIS A 259 0.85 -9.17 -10.70
N VAL A 260 0.04 -10.07 -11.24
CA VAL A 260 0.30 -11.51 -11.18
C VAL A 260 1.63 -11.85 -11.86
N LYS A 261 1.90 -11.30 -13.05
CA LYS A 261 3.16 -11.53 -13.78
C LYS A 261 4.38 -10.98 -13.06
N LEU A 262 4.24 -9.84 -12.38
CA LEU A 262 5.31 -9.28 -11.54
C LEU A 262 5.65 -10.23 -10.40
N LEU A 263 4.63 -10.74 -9.70
CA LEU A 263 4.79 -11.71 -8.62
C LEU A 263 5.39 -13.03 -9.10
N GLU A 264 4.93 -13.57 -10.22
CA GLU A 264 5.49 -14.78 -10.81
C GLU A 264 6.98 -14.62 -11.13
N LYS A 265 7.37 -13.48 -11.71
CA LYS A 265 8.77 -13.17 -11.98
C LYS A 265 9.60 -13.12 -10.70
N TRP A 266 9.10 -12.45 -9.67
CA TRP A 266 9.79 -12.35 -8.39
C TRP A 266 9.90 -13.71 -7.69
N LEU A 267 8.82 -14.48 -7.63
CA LEU A 267 8.80 -15.81 -7.00
C LEU A 267 9.76 -16.77 -7.69
N LYS A 268 9.84 -16.76 -9.02
CA LYS A 268 10.83 -17.56 -9.77
C LYS A 268 12.25 -17.19 -9.37
N ASN A 269 12.57 -15.89 -9.33
CA ASN A 269 13.91 -15.42 -8.96
C ASN A 269 14.28 -15.73 -7.51
N SER A 270 13.30 -15.81 -6.60
CA SER A 270 13.53 -16.15 -5.19
C SER A 270 13.67 -17.65 -4.93
N MET A 271 13.19 -18.49 -5.86
CA MET A 271 13.29 -19.95 -5.78
C MET A 271 14.60 -20.49 -6.39
N GLU A 272 15.29 -19.72 -7.24
CA GLU A 272 16.61 -20.12 -7.72
C GLU A 272 17.59 -20.07 -6.53
N PRO A 273 18.27 -21.20 -6.20
CA PRO A 273 19.30 -21.17 -5.19
C PRO A 273 20.36 -20.15 -5.61
N ASN A 274 20.82 -19.32 -4.67
CA ASN A 274 22.00 -18.48 -4.87
C ASN A 274 23.19 -19.39 -5.22
N VAL A 275 23.31 -19.72 -6.49
CA VAL A 275 24.52 -20.31 -7.03
C VAL A 275 25.55 -19.18 -7.04
N GLY A 276 26.43 -19.23 -6.05
CA GLY A 276 27.36 -18.17 -5.68
C GLY A 276 28.04 -17.52 -6.88
N LYS A 277 28.07 -16.21 -6.81
CA LYS A 277 29.05 -15.38 -7.50
C LYS A 277 30.21 -15.11 -6.56
#